data_92c12e480d1b63dc67479f43ff2591f1
#
_entry.id   92c12e480d1b63dc67479f43ff2591f1
#
_cell.length_a   1.000
_cell.length_b   1.000
_cell.length_c   1.000
_cell.angle_alpha   90.00
_cell.angle_beta   90.00
_cell.angle_gamma   90.00
#
_symmetry.space_group_name_H-M   'P 1'
#
loop_
_entity.id
_entity.type
_entity.pdbx_description
1 polymer ?
#
loop_
_entity_poly.entity_id
_entity_poly.type
_entity_poly.pdbx_seq_one_letter_code
_entity_poly.pdbx_strand_id
1 'polypeptide(L)'
;KFNGFIAAIFLAIIIAYFFPEGIVLLPLKTITDIGIGFIFFFYGLKLSPAEFKLGFLNYKVHIVIQLATFVAFPLLTLLCLPLFEDGTGSDLWIALFFLGTLPSTVSSSIVMVSLAKGNLPTAIFNASLSGLIGIVATPIWLSFFLSGSADFEFLDVLIKLCWQIIIPLILGLILQKFLGDFARKHGKKLGLLDKTTIILIVYSSFSNSFSSNIFSSVET
;
A
#
# COMPACT_ATOMS: atom_id res chain seq x y z
N LYS A 1 11.85 -17.77 -13.93
CA LYS A 1 10.68 -17.35 -14.74
C LYS A 1 10.47 -15.85 -14.50
N PHE A 2 10.63 -15.06 -15.54
CA PHE A 2 10.35 -13.62 -15.50
C PHE A 2 8.88 -13.43 -15.09
N ASN A 3 8.63 -12.66 -14.03
CA ASN A 3 7.28 -12.40 -13.59
C ASN A 3 6.66 -11.34 -14.53
N GLY A 4 5.74 -11.75 -15.42
CA GLY A 4 5.12 -10.86 -16.40
C GLY A 4 4.47 -9.60 -15.78
N PHE A 5 4.08 -9.65 -14.50
CA PHE A 5 3.57 -8.50 -13.78
C PHE A 5 4.65 -7.44 -13.52
N ILE A 6 5.86 -7.87 -13.14
CA ILE A 6 7.01 -6.95 -12.96
C ILE A 6 7.40 -6.31 -14.29
N ALA A 7 7.43 -7.12 -15.37
CA ALA A 7 7.70 -6.58 -16.71
C ALA A 7 6.65 -5.54 -17.13
N ALA A 8 5.37 -5.76 -16.82
CA ALA A 8 4.30 -4.82 -17.11
C ALA A 8 4.42 -3.51 -16.30
N ILE A 9 4.91 -3.56 -15.05
CA ILE A 9 5.20 -2.36 -14.25
C ILE A 9 6.32 -1.54 -14.91
N PHE A 10 7.45 -2.16 -15.29
CA PHE A 10 8.53 -1.46 -15.99
C PHE A 10 8.06 -0.88 -17.32
N LEU A 11 7.25 -1.63 -18.07
CA LEU A 11 6.67 -1.13 -19.31
C LEU A 11 5.77 0.09 -19.08
N ALA A 12 4.97 0.10 -18.01
CA ALA A 12 4.13 1.23 -17.64
C ALA A 12 4.96 2.49 -17.34
N ILE A 13 6.11 2.34 -16.66
CA ILE A 13 7.03 3.45 -16.38
C ILE A 13 7.63 3.98 -17.68
N ILE A 14 8.08 3.09 -18.58
CA ILE A 14 8.63 3.46 -19.88
C ILE A 14 7.58 4.20 -20.71
N ILE A 15 6.34 3.70 -20.76
CA ILE A 15 5.24 4.37 -21.48
C ILE A 15 4.94 5.73 -20.85
N ALA A 16 4.95 5.86 -19.52
CA ALA A 16 4.74 7.13 -18.83
C ALA A 16 5.83 8.16 -19.17
N TYR A 17 7.07 7.72 -19.40
CA TYR A 17 8.16 8.61 -19.82
C TYR A 17 7.94 9.16 -21.24
N PHE A 18 7.54 8.31 -22.20
CA PHE A 18 7.35 8.72 -23.59
C PHE A 18 6.00 9.42 -23.85
N PHE A 19 4.98 9.10 -23.03
CA PHE A 19 3.61 9.62 -23.18
C PHE A 19 3.07 10.15 -21.84
N PRO A 20 3.69 11.19 -21.27
CA PRO A 20 3.25 11.74 -19.99
C PRO A 20 1.88 12.41 -20.07
N GLU A 21 1.46 12.89 -21.26
CA GLU A 21 0.16 13.55 -21.50
C GLU A 21 -1.02 12.57 -21.62
N GLY A 22 -0.77 11.27 -21.61
CA GLY A 22 -1.84 10.26 -21.64
C GLY A 22 -2.85 10.38 -20.49
N ILE A 23 -2.48 11.06 -19.40
CA ILE A 23 -3.36 11.45 -18.28
C ILE A 23 -4.46 12.43 -18.73
N VAL A 24 -4.16 13.31 -19.67
CA VAL A 24 -5.09 14.38 -20.10
C VAL A 24 -6.25 13.80 -20.93
N LEU A 25 -6.01 12.69 -21.63
CA LEU A 25 -6.98 12.05 -22.52
C LEU A 25 -7.97 11.13 -21.79
N LEU A 26 -7.63 10.66 -20.61
CA LEU A 26 -8.46 9.74 -19.81
C LEU A 26 -8.54 10.22 -18.36
N PRO A 27 -9.68 10.11 -17.69
CA PRO A 27 -9.82 10.44 -16.27
C PRO A 27 -9.13 9.38 -15.39
N LEU A 28 -7.80 9.20 -15.59
CA LEU A 28 -7.02 8.13 -14.97
C LEU A 28 -7.07 8.18 -13.45
N LYS A 29 -7.09 9.39 -12.87
CA LYS A 29 -7.24 9.55 -11.42
C LYS A 29 -8.54 8.93 -10.93
N THR A 30 -9.66 9.21 -11.58
CA THR A 30 -10.96 8.63 -11.22
C THR A 30 -10.97 7.11 -11.43
N ILE A 31 -10.38 6.62 -12.52
CA ILE A 31 -10.29 5.18 -12.80
C ILE A 31 -9.44 4.46 -11.75
N THR A 32 -8.31 5.04 -11.35
CA THR A 32 -7.44 4.46 -10.31
C THR A 32 -8.10 4.53 -8.94
N ASP A 33 -8.77 5.62 -8.59
CA ASP A 33 -9.48 5.77 -7.32
C ASP A 33 -10.61 4.73 -7.19
N ILE A 34 -11.40 4.54 -8.24
CA ILE A 34 -12.43 3.48 -8.30
C ILE A 34 -11.78 2.10 -8.24
N GLY A 35 -10.68 1.89 -8.96
CA GLY A 35 -9.94 0.63 -8.98
C GLY A 35 -9.43 0.26 -7.58
N ILE A 36 -8.89 1.21 -6.83
CA ILE A 36 -8.47 1.02 -5.44
C ILE A 36 -9.66 0.61 -4.57
N GLY A 37 -10.80 1.28 -4.69
CA GLY A 37 -12.02 0.93 -3.99
C GLY A 37 -12.45 -0.52 -4.28
N PHE A 38 -12.41 -0.96 -5.53
CA PHE A 38 -12.70 -2.36 -5.90
C PHE A 38 -11.69 -3.36 -5.31
N ILE A 39 -10.40 -3.04 -5.30
CA ILE A 39 -9.37 -3.88 -4.67
C ILE A 39 -9.73 -4.13 -3.20
N PHE A 40 -10.01 -3.06 -2.44
CA PHE A 40 -10.32 -3.19 -1.02
C PHE A 40 -11.69 -3.81 -0.76
N PHE A 41 -12.68 -3.56 -1.60
CA PHE A 41 -13.96 -4.26 -1.55
C PHE A 41 -13.79 -5.78 -1.72
N PHE A 42 -13.09 -6.22 -2.76
CA PHE A 42 -12.81 -7.64 -2.97
C PHE A 42 -11.88 -8.23 -1.91
N TYR A 43 -10.99 -7.42 -1.35
CA TYR A 43 -10.19 -7.83 -0.19
C TYR A 43 -11.10 -8.15 1.00
N GLY A 44 -12.06 -7.27 1.32
CA GLY A 44 -13.08 -7.50 2.34
C GLY A 44 -13.92 -8.77 2.09
N LEU A 45 -14.32 -9.01 0.84
CA LEU A 45 -15.07 -10.22 0.47
C LEU A 45 -14.27 -11.52 0.66
N LYS A 46 -12.95 -11.48 0.47
CA LYS A 46 -12.07 -12.65 0.60
C LYS A 46 -11.66 -12.93 2.05
N LEU A 47 -11.75 -11.94 2.92
CA LEU A 47 -11.28 -12.01 4.30
C LEU A 47 -12.18 -12.95 5.12
N SER A 48 -11.70 -14.16 5.44
CA SER A 48 -12.50 -15.17 6.13
C SER A 48 -12.70 -14.85 7.62
N PRO A 49 -13.95 -14.82 8.15
CA PRO A 49 -14.18 -14.68 9.59
C PRO A 49 -13.51 -15.78 10.41
N ALA A 50 -13.34 -16.97 9.86
CA ALA A 50 -12.65 -18.08 10.50
C ALA A 50 -11.14 -17.80 10.65
N GLU A 51 -10.51 -17.19 9.63
CA GLU A 51 -9.11 -16.78 9.69
C GLU A 51 -8.91 -15.66 10.71
N PHE A 52 -9.84 -14.71 10.81
CA PHE A 52 -9.85 -13.70 11.87
C PHE A 52 -9.88 -14.35 13.26
N LYS A 53 -10.79 -15.30 13.48
CA LYS A 53 -10.93 -15.98 14.78
C LYS A 53 -9.69 -16.79 15.16
N LEU A 54 -9.09 -17.49 14.19
CA LEU A 54 -7.84 -18.24 14.40
C LEU A 54 -6.65 -17.31 14.63
N GLY A 55 -6.64 -16.13 13.95
CA GLY A 55 -5.62 -15.11 14.15
C GLY A 55 -5.58 -14.59 15.58
N PHE A 56 -6.72 -14.30 16.20
CA PHE A 56 -6.80 -13.78 17.57
C PHE A 56 -6.19 -14.70 18.66
N LEU A 57 -6.06 -15.99 18.39
CA LEU A 57 -5.51 -16.95 19.37
C LEU A 57 -4.04 -16.69 19.73
N ASN A 58 -3.24 -16.12 18.83
CA ASN A 58 -1.82 -15.84 19.04
C ASN A 58 -1.52 -14.34 19.20
N TYR A 59 -2.34 -13.65 19.99
CA TYR A 59 -2.26 -12.18 20.14
C TYR A 59 -0.87 -11.65 20.48
N LYS A 60 -0.04 -12.38 21.25
CA LYS A 60 1.33 -11.98 21.59
C LYS A 60 2.21 -11.84 20.34
N VAL A 61 2.11 -12.81 19.42
CA VAL A 61 2.87 -12.79 18.16
C VAL A 61 2.39 -11.62 17.29
N HIS A 62 1.06 -11.38 17.24
CA HIS A 62 0.51 -10.27 16.49
C HIS A 62 0.98 -8.92 17.02
N ILE A 63 0.95 -8.71 18.34
CA ILE A 63 1.43 -7.49 18.95
C ILE A 63 2.92 -7.27 18.62
N VAL A 64 3.77 -8.28 18.77
CA VAL A 64 5.21 -8.15 18.48
C VAL A 64 5.43 -7.78 16.99
N ILE A 65 4.73 -8.44 16.07
CA ILE A 65 4.88 -8.13 14.63
C ILE A 65 4.40 -6.71 14.31
N GLN A 66 3.25 -6.29 14.84
CA GLN A 66 2.74 -4.94 14.57
C GLN A 66 3.62 -3.86 15.24
N LEU A 67 4.13 -4.09 16.45
CA LEU A 67 5.09 -3.19 17.08
C LEU A 67 6.40 -3.11 16.27
N ALA A 68 6.91 -4.24 15.76
CA ALA A 68 8.06 -4.23 14.89
C ALA A 68 7.79 -3.39 13.63
N THR A 69 6.65 -3.59 12.98
CA THR A 69 6.29 -2.91 11.73
C THR A 69 6.04 -1.41 11.93
N PHE A 70 5.24 -1.01 12.93
CA PHE A 70 4.77 0.36 13.07
C PHE A 70 5.46 1.19 14.15
N VAL A 71 6.36 0.59 14.92
CA VAL A 71 7.16 1.30 15.91
C VAL A 71 8.65 1.11 15.63
N ALA A 72 9.15 -0.13 15.60
CA ALA A 72 10.59 -0.36 15.45
C ALA A 72 11.12 0.12 14.09
N PHE A 73 10.46 -0.16 12.96
CA PHE A 73 10.92 0.31 11.64
C PHE A 73 10.88 1.83 11.50
N PRO A 74 9.79 2.55 11.84
CA PRO A 74 9.82 4.02 11.86
C PRO A 74 10.92 4.59 12.76
N LEU A 75 11.13 4.04 13.96
CA LEU A 75 12.21 4.48 14.85
C LEU A 75 13.60 4.21 14.27
N LEU A 76 13.81 3.08 13.57
CA LEU A 76 15.06 2.81 12.88
C LEU A 76 15.33 3.82 11.76
N THR A 77 14.31 4.22 11.00
CA THR A 77 14.47 5.29 9.99
C THR A 77 14.72 6.65 10.61
N LEU A 78 14.16 6.94 11.79
CA LEU A 78 14.51 8.15 12.56
C LEU A 78 15.97 8.16 13.00
N LEU A 79 16.53 7.00 13.37
CA LEU A 79 17.95 6.89 13.70
C LEU A 79 18.88 7.19 12.50
N CYS A 80 18.37 7.07 11.28
CA CYS A 80 19.11 7.44 10.08
C CYS A 80 19.09 8.96 9.80
N LEU A 81 18.28 9.77 10.50
CA LEU A 81 18.16 11.22 10.28
C LEU A 81 19.50 11.95 10.28
N PRO A 82 20.46 11.68 11.19
CA PRO A 82 21.76 12.36 11.21
C PRO A 82 22.64 12.12 9.97
N LEU A 83 22.27 11.16 9.11
CA LEU A 83 23.00 10.87 7.86
C LEU A 83 22.61 11.83 6.72
N PHE A 84 21.60 12.66 6.92
CA PHE A 84 21.07 13.59 5.92
C PHE A 84 21.39 15.03 6.35
N GLU A 85 22.10 15.78 5.49
CA GLU A 85 22.58 17.14 5.80
C GLU A 85 21.44 18.11 6.11
N ASP A 86 20.32 18.03 5.36
CA ASP A 86 19.15 18.86 5.52
C ASP A 86 18.18 18.37 6.61
N GLY A 87 18.54 17.30 7.32
CA GLY A 87 17.72 16.73 8.37
C GLY A 87 16.32 16.37 7.89
N THR A 88 15.28 16.81 8.60
CA THR A 88 13.86 16.54 8.27
C THR A 88 13.38 17.26 7.01
N GLY A 89 14.14 18.20 6.45
CA GLY A 89 13.85 18.88 5.19
C GLY A 89 14.33 18.13 3.96
N SER A 90 15.13 17.06 4.12
CA SER A 90 15.61 16.25 3.01
C SER A 90 14.51 15.39 2.40
N ASP A 91 14.25 15.56 1.11
CA ASP A 91 13.29 14.72 0.36
C ASP A 91 13.67 13.24 0.42
N LEU A 92 14.96 12.93 0.37
CA LEU A 92 15.46 11.56 0.48
C LEU A 92 15.19 10.96 1.85
N TRP A 93 15.37 11.75 2.94
CA TRP A 93 15.04 11.27 4.27
C TRP A 93 13.53 11.05 4.43
N ILE A 94 12.70 12.00 3.94
CA ILE A 94 11.24 11.87 3.96
C ILE A 94 10.82 10.60 3.21
N ALA A 95 11.40 10.33 2.04
CA ALA A 95 11.11 9.10 1.27
C ALA A 95 11.52 7.83 2.04
N LEU A 96 12.71 7.82 2.69
CA LEU A 96 13.17 6.71 3.52
C LEU A 96 12.26 6.51 4.73
N PHE A 97 11.88 7.61 5.40
CA PHE A 97 10.98 7.56 6.54
C PHE A 97 9.60 7.04 6.15
N PHE A 98 9.05 7.54 5.04
CA PHE A 98 7.80 7.01 4.47
C PHE A 98 7.88 5.51 4.24
N LEU A 99 8.95 5.02 3.59
CA LEU A 99 9.17 3.60 3.37
C LEU A 99 9.17 2.80 4.68
N GLY A 100 9.79 3.34 5.75
CA GLY A 100 9.83 2.72 7.08
C GLY A 100 8.49 2.68 7.80
N THR A 101 7.53 3.53 7.41
CA THR A 101 6.17 3.56 7.99
C THR A 101 5.17 2.67 7.25
N LEU A 102 5.56 2.09 6.09
CA LEU A 102 4.67 1.26 5.28
C LEU A 102 4.36 -0.07 5.96
N PRO A 103 3.12 -0.60 5.74
CA PRO A 103 2.73 -1.89 6.26
C PRO A 103 3.47 -3.05 5.59
N SER A 104 3.52 -4.18 6.30
CA SER A 104 4.04 -5.43 5.75
C SER A 104 3.18 -5.96 4.61
N THR A 105 3.80 -6.49 3.55
CA THR A 105 3.10 -7.04 2.39
C THR A 105 2.87 -8.55 2.53
N VAL A 106 1.69 -9.03 2.09
CA VAL A 106 1.33 -10.45 2.14
C VAL A 106 2.31 -11.29 1.32
N SER A 107 2.64 -10.86 0.10
CA SER A 107 3.45 -11.67 -0.83
C SER A 107 4.86 -11.93 -0.34
N SER A 108 5.56 -10.89 0.14
CA SER A 108 6.93 -11.03 0.66
C SER A 108 6.96 -11.78 1.99
N SER A 109 5.98 -11.52 2.87
CA SER A 109 5.87 -12.22 4.15
C SER A 109 5.69 -13.73 3.96
N ILE A 110 4.83 -14.16 3.03
CA ILE A 110 4.64 -15.59 2.73
C ILE A 110 5.95 -16.22 2.25
N VAL A 111 6.66 -15.56 1.34
CA VAL A 111 7.92 -16.10 0.81
C VAL A 111 8.95 -16.24 1.92
N MET A 112 9.18 -15.19 2.71
CA MET A 112 10.18 -15.19 3.77
C MET A 112 9.87 -16.20 4.88
N VAL A 113 8.62 -16.26 5.34
CA VAL A 113 8.18 -17.19 6.37
C VAL A 113 8.20 -18.64 5.85
N SER A 114 7.88 -18.88 4.57
CA SER A 114 8.00 -20.19 3.93
C SER A 114 9.45 -20.67 3.89
N LEU A 115 10.39 -19.81 3.51
CA LEU A 115 11.82 -20.13 3.49
C LEU A 115 12.33 -20.44 4.90
N ALA A 116 11.85 -19.71 5.92
CA ALA A 116 12.16 -19.94 7.31
C ALA A 116 11.44 -21.15 7.93
N LYS A 117 10.61 -21.88 7.16
CA LYS A 117 9.74 -22.97 7.64
C LYS A 117 8.83 -22.55 8.81
N GLY A 118 8.41 -21.27 8.84
CA GLY A 118 7.55 -20.71 9.87
C GLY A 118 6.05 -20.95 9.62
N ASN A 119 5.22 -20.33 10.48
CA ASN A 119 3.77 -20.47 10.42
C ASN A 119 3.16 -19.54 9.35
N LEU A 120 2.85 -20.10 8.16
CA LEU A 120 2.29 -19.35 7.03
C LEU A 120 0.91 -18.73 7.34
N PRO A 121 -0.07 -19.42 7.94
CA PRO A 121 -1.34 -18.83 8.32
C PRO A 121 -1.18 -17.58 9.20
N THR A 122 -0.29 -17.62 10.18
CA THR A 122 0.01 -16.48 11.04
C THR A 122 0.64 -15.32 10.26
N ALA A 123 1.54 -15.61 9.31
CA ALA A 123 2.15 -14.59 8.46
C ALA A 123 1.13 -13.90 7.56
N ILE A 124 0.25 -14.65 6.92
CA ILE A 124 -0.81 -14.12 6.05
C ILE A 124 -1.75 -13.22 6.85
N PHE A 125 -2.18 -13.68 8.03
CA PHE A 125 -3.04 -12.89 8.92
C PHE A 125 -2.36 -11.59 9.35
N ASN A 126 -1.11 -11.65 9.81
CA ASN A 126 -0.40 -10.45 10.25
C ASN A 126 -0.15 -9.44 9.13
N ALA A 127 0.20 -9.90 7.93
CA ALA A 127 0.37 -9.01 6.80
C ALA A 127 -0.95 -8.34 6.39
N SER A 128 -2.06 -9.07 6.48
CA SER A 128 -3.40 -8.53 6.26
C SER A 128 -3.78 -7.50 7.32
N LEU A 129 -3.55 -7.82 8.59
CA LEU A 129 -3.78 -6.92 9.72
C LEU A 129 -2.90 -5.66 9.62
N SER A 130 -1.63 -5.84 9.25
CA SER A 130 -0.68 -4.75 9.04
C SER A 130 -1.18 -3.79 7.95
N GLY A 131 -1.69 -4.31 6.84
CA GLY A 131 -2.31 -3.48 5.80
C GLY A 131 -3.45 -2.61 6.32
N LEU A 132 -4.32 -3.16 7.18
CA LEU A 132 -5.42 -2.41 7.79
C LEU A 132 -4.93 -1.34 8.79
N ILE A 133 -4.00 -1.70 9.66
CA ILE A 133 -3.41 -0.76 10.63
C ILE A 133 -2.65 0.35 9.90
N GLY A 134 -1.93 0.02 8.82
CA GLY A 134 -1.14 0.96 8.04
C GLY A 134 -1.95 2.10 7.43
N ILE A 135 -3.24 1.89 7.13
CA ILE A 135 -4.14 2.95 6.62
C ILE A 135 -4.16 4.15 7.57
N VAL A 136 -4.06 3.89 8.87
CA VAL A 136 -4.09 4.92 9.92
C VAL A 136 -2.69 5.22 10.44
N ALA A 137 -1.88 4.21 10.69
CA ALA A 137 -0.56 4.36 11.31
C ALA A 137 0.43 5.13 10.42
N THR A 138 0.45 4.86 9.12
CA THR A 138 1.37 5.53 8.19
C THR A 138 1.09 7.04 8.10
N PRO A 139 -0.14 7.52 7.86
CA PRO A 139 -0.42 8.96 7.87
C PRO A 139 -0.15 9.63 9.22
N ILE A 140 -0.39 8.93 10.35
CA ILE A 140 -0.06 9.47 11.68
C ILE A 140 1.44 9.73 11.78
N TRP A 141 2.28 8.76 11.41
CA TRP A 141 3.73 8.96 11.43
C TRP A 141 4.18 10.11 10.54
N LEU A 142 3.65 10.19 9.33
CA LEU A 142 3.98 11.27 8.40
C LEU A 142 3.55 12.65 8.90
N SER A 143 2.42 12.75 9.59
CA SER A 143 1.93 14.01 10.12
C SER A 143 2.88 14.67 11.12
N PHE A 144 3.69 13.90 11.85
CA PHE A 144 4.68 14.46 12.78
C PHE A 144 5.81 15.25 12.09
N PHE A 145 6.11 14.94 10.83
CA PHE A 145 7.23 15.53 10.11
C PHE A 145 6.80 16.41 8.94
N LEU A 146 5.60 16.17 8.37
CA LEU A 146 5.07 16.94 7.26
C LEU A 146 4.07 18.04 7.67
N SER A 147 3.71 18.13 8.94
CA SER A 147 2.71 19.09 9.47
C SER A 147 3.12 20.58 9.33
N GLY A 148 4.28 20.89 8.76
CA GLY A 148 4.73 22.25 8.47
C GLY A 148 4.74 22.62 6.99
N SER A 149 4.51 21.66 6.09
CA SER A 149 4.39 21.92 4.67
C SER A 149 2.96 22.35 4.35
N ALA A 150 2.80 23.46 3.64
CA ALA A 150 1.50 24.06 3.31
C ALA A 150 0.53 23.14 2.55
N ASP A 151 1.03 22.01 2.03
CA ASP A 151 0.28 21.08 1.19
C ASP A 151 -0.16 19.79 1.91
N PHE A 152 0.20 19.59 3.20
CA PHE A 152 -0.15 18.37 3.91
C PHE A 152 -1.24 18.62 4.95
N GLU A 153 -2.50 18.45 4.54
CA GLU A 153 -3.65 18.44 5.45
C GLU A 153 -3.94 17.00 5.89
N PHE A 154 -3.45 16.64 7.08
CA PHE A 154 -3.62 15.30 7.66
C PHE A 154 -5.07 14.81 7.66
N LEU A 155 -6.03 15.69 8.00
CA LEU A 155 -7.43 15.35 8.03
C LEU A 155 -7.97 14.97 6.64
N ASP A 156 -7.60 15.72 5.62
CA ASP A 156 -8.04 15.46 4.24
C ASP A 156 -7.50 14.13 3.72
N VAL A 157 -6.23 13.82 4.04
CA VAL A 157 -5.64 12.52 3.71
C VAL A 157 -6.39 11.39 4.41
N LEU A 158 -6.68 11.53 5.71
CA LEU A 158 -7.45 10.51 6.45
C LEU A 158 -8.86 10.33 5.90
N ILE A 159 -9.58 11.42 5.65
CA ILE A 159 -10.94 11.36 5.09
C ILE A 159 -10.92 10.66 3.73
N LYS A 160 -9.97 11.03 2.86
CA LYS A 160 -9.80 10.40 1.55
C LYS A 160 -9.53 8.90 1.67
N LEU A 161 -8.62 8.49 2.56
CA LEU A 161 -8.32 7.07 2.80
C LEU A 161 -9.52 6.32 3.38
N CYS A 162 -10.29 6.93 4.27
CA CYS A 162 -11.52 6.34 4.79
C CYS A 162 -12.53 6.05 3.67
N TRP A 163 -12.79 7.02 2.79
CA TRP A 163 -13.72 6.84 1.68
C TRP A 163 -13.23 5.83 0.67
N GLN A 164 -11.94 5.86 0.35
CA GLN A 164 -11.37 5.09 -0.75
C GLN A 164 -11.01 3.65 -0.33
N ILE A 165 -10.70 3.42 0.94
CA ILE A 165 -10.19 2.14 1.44
C ILE A 165 -11.13 1.53 2.48
N ILE A 166 -11.44 2.25 3.56
CA ILE A 166 -12.15 1.68 4.71
C ILE A 166 -13.60 1.36 4.35
N ILE A 167 -14.31 2.28 3.68
CA ILE A 167 -15.71 2.07 3.33
C ILE A 167 -15.88 0.87 2.37
N PRO A 168 -15.15 0.77 1.23
CA PRO A 168 -15.25 -0.41 0.38
C PRO A 168 -14.87 -1.71 1.10
N LEU A 169 -13.86 -1.68 1.96
CA LEU A 169 -13.45 -2.84 2.75
C LEU A 169 -14.59 -3.31 3.68
N ILE A 170 -15.21 -2.39 4.43
CA ILE A 170 -16.33 -2.71 5.34
C ILE A 170 -17.52 -3.24 4.54
N LEU A 171 -17.86 -2.63 3.41
CA LEU A 171 -18.90 -3.13 2.51
C LEU A 171 -18.59 -4.55 2.02
N GLY A 172 -17.33 -4.82 1.66
CA GLY A 172 -16.87 -6.15 1.30
C GLY A 172 -17.05 -7.16 2.44
N LEU A 173 -16.70 -6.80 3.68
CA LEU A 173 -16.87 -7.62 4.87
C LEU A 173 -18.36 -7.93 5.15
N ILE A 174 -19.22 -6.94 5.06
CA ILE A 174 -20.67 -7.10 5.28
C ILE A 174 -21.27 -8.04 4.22
N LEU A 175 -20.90 -7.84 2.95
CA LEU A 175 -21.40 -8.62 1.82
C LEU A 175 -20.70 -9.97 1.68
N GLN A 176 -19.68 -10.26 2.45
CA GLN A 176 -18.92 -11.52 2.41
C GLN A 176 -19.82 -12.73 2.58
N LYS A 177 -20.84 -12.66 3.44
CA LYS A 177 -21.78 -13.76 3.67
C LYS A 177 -22.52 -14.17 2.38
N PHE A 178 -22.73 -13.24 1.46
CA PHE A 178 -23.48 -13.46 0.22
C PHE A 178 -22.56 -13.64 -0.99
N LEU A 179 -21.49 -12.85 -1.07
CA LEU A 179 -20.61 -12.77 -2.23
C LEU A 179 -19.21 -13.36 -2.01
N GLY A 180 -18.89 -13.83 -0.80
CA GLY A 180 -17.57 -14.37 -0.47
C GLY A 180 -17.22 -15.61 -1.28
N ASP A 181 -18.18 -16.53 -1.51
CA ASP A 181 -17.96 -17.72 -2.34
C ASP A 181 -17.72 -17.36 -3.81
N PHE A 182 -18.46 -16.38 -4.32
CA PHE A 182 -18.22 -15.84 -5.66
C PHE A 182 -16.84 -15.25 -5.79
N ALA A 183 -16.41 -14.42 -4.82
CA ALA A 183 -15.09 -13.80 -4.81
C ALA A 183 -13.96 -14.84 -4.73
N ARG A 184 -14.12 -15.88 -3.91
CA ARG A 184 -13.17 -17.00 -3.82
C ARG A 184 -13.09 -17.78 -5.14
N LYS A 185 -14.23 -18.13 -5.73
CA LYS A 185 -14.31 -18.86 -7.01
C LYS A 185 -13.67 -18.12 -8.17
N HIS A 186 -13.81 -16.79 -8.20
CA HIS A 186 -13.26 -15.92 -9.24
C HIS A 186 -11.94 -15.23 -8.85
N GLY A 187 -11.25 -15.69 -7.81
CA GLY A 187 -10.05 -15.10 -7.26
C GLY A 187 -8.95 -14.80 -8.28
N LYS A 188 -8.78 -15.66 -9.31
CA LYS A 188 -7.80 -15.43 -10.40
C LYS A 188 -8.16 -14.21 -11.26
N LYS A 189 -9.44 -14.04 -11.61
CA LYS A 189 -9.92 -12.89 -12.40
C LYS A 189 -9.84 -11.59 -11.60
N LEU A 190 -10.22 -11.66 -10.32
CA LEU A 190 -10.10 -10.53 -9.40
C LEU A 190 -8.63 -10.13 -9.18
N GLY A 191 -7.72 -11.10 -9.06
CA GLY A 191 -6.29 -10.82 -9.00
C GLY A 191 -5.70 -10.21 -10.29
N LEU A 192 -6.33 -10.42 -11.44
CA LEU A 192 -5.96 -9.71 -12.67
C LEU A 192 -6.40 -8.24 -12.60
N LEU A 193 -7.60 -7.98 -12.09
CA LEU A 193 -8.10 -6.61 -11.86
C LEU A 193 -7.18 -5.85 -10.89
N ASP A 194 -6.77 -6.47 -9.78
CA ASP A 194 -5.81 -5.89 -8.84
C ASP A 194 -4.51 -5.49 -9.56
N LYS A 195 -3.93 -6.40 -10.35
CA LYS A 195 -2.70 -6.15 -11.11
C LYS A 195 -2.85 -5.04 -12.13
N THR A 196 -3.95 -5.02 -12.86
CA THR A 196 -4.24 -3.96 -13.86
C THR A 196 -4.37 -2.61 -13.18
N THR A 197 -5.10 -2.53 -12.06
CA THR A 197 -5.22 -1.29 -11.28
C THR A 197 -3.86 -0.79 -10.78
N ILE A 198 -3.00 -1.69 -10.27
CA ILE A 198 -1.65 -1.32 -9.83
C ILE A 198 -0.82 -0.78 -11.00
N ILE A 199 -0.88 -1.41 -12.18
CA ILE A 199 -0.18 -0.92 -13.37
C ILE A 199 -0.67 0.47 -13.77
N LEU A 200 -1.98 0.72 -13.72
CA LEU A 200 -2.55 2.04 -14.00
C LEU A 200 -2.14 3.10 -12.95
N ILE A 201 -2.07 2.73 -11.68
CA ILE A 201 -1.57 3.62 -10.61
C ILE A 201 -0.12 4.00 -10.88
N VAL A 202 0.74 3.01 -11.18
CA VAL A 202 2.15 3.24 -11.49
C VAL A 202 2.28 4.15 -12.70
N TYR A 203 1.58 3.85 -13.79
CA TYR A 203 1.58 4.70 -14.98
C TYR A 203 1.14 6.13 -14.65
N SER A 204 0.02 6.31 -13.95
CA SER A 204 -0.52 7.62 -13.58
C SER A 204 0.45 8.41 -12.69
N SER A 205 1.07 7.77 -11.71
CA SER A 205 2.02 8.40 -10.79
C SER A 205 3.28 8.87 -11.51
N PHE A 206 3.90 7.99 -12.31
CA PHE A 206 5.11 8.34 -13.07
C PHE A 206 4.83 9.36 -14.16
N SER A 207 3.70 9.27 -14.86
CA SER A 207 3.26 10.24 -15.86
C SER A 207 3.12 11.63 -15.24
N ASN A 208 2.50 11.74 -14.08
CA ASN A 208 2.40 13.00 -13.32
C ASN A 208 3.78 13.52 -12.88
N SER A 209 4.65 12.64 -12.39
CA SER A 209 6.00 13.00 -11.95
C SER A 209 6.88 13.50 -13.12
N PHE A 210 6.79 12.87 -14.29
CA PHE A 210 7.51 13.32 -15.50
C PHE A 210 6.94 14.63 -16.04
N SER A 211 5.62 14.81 -16.07
CA SER A 211 4.98 16.07 -16.48
C SER A 211 5.32 17.24 -15.56
N SER A 212 5.48 16.98 -14.26
CA SER A 212 5.83 17.98 -13.25
C SER A 212 7.33 18.23 -13.12
N ASN A 213 8.17 17.61 -13.96
CA ASN A 213 9.63 17.72 -13.94
C ASN A 213 10.28 17.46 -12.56
N ILE A 214 9.68 16.61 -11.72
CA ILE A 214 10.19 16.33 -10.36
C ILE A 214 11.61 15.77 -10.41
N PHE A 215 11.95 15.01 -11.45
CA PHE A 215 13.27 14.39 -11.60
C PHE A 215 14.37 15.35 -12.07
N SER A 216 14.05 16.54 -12.56
CA SER A 216 15.05 17.52 -12.98
C SER A 216 15.85 18.13 -11.82
N SER A 217 15.31 18.05 -10.59
CA SER A 217 16.00 18.52 -9.37
C SER A 217 16.98 17.49 -8.80
N VAL A 218 17.04 16.27 -9.33
CA VAL A 218 17.91 15.18 -8.84
C VAL A 218 19.26 15.12 -9.61
N GLU A 219 19.40 15.85 -10.72
CA GLU A 219 20.62 15.86 -11.56
C GLU A 219 21.68 16.86 -11.09
N THR A 220 21.54 17.45 -9.92
CA THR A 220 22.54 18.32 -9.28
C THR A 220 22.97 17.73 -7.95
#